data_cc79f8e52cac4877eafcfb045a5df4d3
#
_entry.id   cc79f8e52cac4877eafcfb045a5df4d3
#
_cell.length_a   1.000
_cell.length_b   1.000
_cell.length_c   1.000
_cell.angle_alpha   90.00
_cell.angle_beta   90.00
_cell.angle_gamma   90.00
#
_symmetry.space_group_name_H-M   'P 1'
#
loop_
_entity.id
_entity.type
_entity.pdbx_description
1 polymer ?
#
loop_
_entity_poly.entity_id
_entity_poly.type
_entity_poly.pdbx_seq_one_letter_code
_entity_poly.pdbx_strand_id
1 'polypeptide(L)'
;FMNRKKNMRGGDMIANGIISYIDARYGDPDLSLALLADQFDISQPYLSSLFKQTHGINLSTYIENIRIEKAKDFLKTTDLTINKISEMVGYGSTNSFCRAFKRVTGISTSEYRKS
;
A
#
# COMPACT_ATOMS: atom_id res chain seq x y z
N PHE A 1 -21.19 -13.59 17.99
CA PHE A 1 -20.09 -12.63 17.85
C PHE A 1 -18.81 -13.10 18.57
N MET A 2 -19.02 -13.70 19.69
CA MET A 2 -17.89 -14.29 20.41
C MET A 2 -17.17 -15.33 19.56
N ASN A 3 -17.95 -16.04 18.78
CA ASN A 3 -17.41 -17.07 17.91
C ASN A 3 -16.46 -16.52 16.87
N ARG A 4 -16.74 -15.35 16.35
CA ARG A 4 -15.87 -14.74 15.37
C ARG A 4 -14.51 -14.50 15.97
N LYS A 5 -14.46 -13.98 17.18
CA LYS A 5 -13.21 -13.71 17.87
C LYS A 5 -12.46 -15.00 18.15
N LYS A 6 -13.18 -16.03 18.53
CA LYS A 6 -12.55 -17.33 18.79
C LYS A 6 -11.95 -17.94 17.54
N ASN A 7 -12.58 -17.69 16.39
CA ASN A 7 -12.10 -18.25 15.13
C ASN A 7 -10.96 -17.48 14.53
N MET A 8 -10.73 -16.25 14.98
CA MET A 8 -9.67 -15.43 14.45
C MET A 8 -8.38 -15.67 15.20
N ARG A 9 -7.36 -16.11 14.48
CA ARG A 9 -6.05 -16.36 15.05
C ARG A 9 -5.31 -15.05 15.30
N GLY A 10 -4.34 -15.09 16.22
CA GLY A 10 -3.52 -13.94 16.51
C GLY A 10 -2.85 -13.37 15.26
N GLY A 11 -2.35 -14.27 14.38
CA GLY A 11 -1.74 -13.84 13.13
C GLY A 11 -2.70 -13.08 12.23
N ASP A 12 -3.94 -13.53 12.13
CA ASP A 12 -4.95 -12.86 11.33
C ASP A 12 -5.28 -11.48 11.87
N MET A 13 -5.31 -11.34 13.18
CA MET A 13 -5.54 -10.04 13.82
C MET A 13 -4.41 -9.07 13.53
N ILE A 14 -3.17 -9.56 13.58
CA ILE A 14 -1.99 -8.75 13.26
C ILE A 14 -2.05 -8.33 11.80
N ALA A 15 -2.34 -9.26 10.89
CA ALA A 15 -2.40 -8.97 9.47
C ALA A 15 -3.48 -7.92 9.16
N ASN A 16 -4.64 -8.02 9.82
CA ASN A 16 -5.70 -7.03 9.65
C ASN A 16 -5.31 -5.66 10.21
N GLY A 17 -4.58 -5.66 11.32
CA GLY A 17 -4.06 -4.41 11.89
C GLY A 17 -3.06 -3.74 10.95
N ILE A 18 -2.24 -4.54 10.28
CA ILE A 18 -1.29 -4.03 9.30
C ILE A 18 -2.01 -3.38 8.13
N ILE A 19 -3.04 -4.04 7.61
CA ILE A 19 -3.87 -3.48 6.52
C ILE A 19 -4.44 -2.13 6.93
N SER A 20 -5.03 -2.04 8.12
CA SER A 20 -5.59 -0.78 8.62
C SER A 20 -4.53 0.31 8.73
N TYR A 21 -3.34 -0.06 9.21
CA TYR A 21 -2.24 0.88 9.34
C TYR A 21 -1.81 1.41 7.96
N ILE A 22 -1.68 0.51 7.00
CA ILE A 22 -1.29 0.88 5.64
C ILE A 22 -2.34 1.79 5.01
N ASP A 23 -3.62 1.42 5.15
CA ASP A 23 -4.71 2.21 4.57
C ASP A 23 -4.73 3.64 5.12
N ALA A 24 -4.38 3.80 6.39
CA ALA A 24 -4.35 5.11 7.03
C ALA A 24 -3.09 5.91 6.67
N ARG A 25 -2.02 5.24 6.24
CA ARG A 25 -0.70 5.87 6.08
C ARG A 25 -0.01 5.58 4.76
N TYR A 26 -0.76 5.23 3.74
CA TYR A 26 -0.16 4.87 2.45
C TYR A 26 0.69 6.00 1.87
N GLY A 27 0.39 7.24 2.21
CA GLY A 27 1.12 8.40 1.72
C GLY A 27 2.42 8.70 2.44
N ASP A 28 2.74 7.94 3.48
CA ASP A 28 4.00 8.10 4.20
C ASP A 28 5.12 7.45 3.37
N PRO A 29 6.12 8.22 2.90
CA PRO A 29 7.19 7.65 2.09
C PRO A 29 8.06 6.67 2.84
N ASP A 30 8.04 6.70 4.17
CA ASP A 30 8.85 5.80 5.00
C ASP A 30 8.14 4.47 5.28
N LEU A 31 6.92 4.31 4.82
CA LEU A 31 6.18 3.06 5.03
C LEU A 31 6.91 1.90 4.39
N SER A 32 7.28 0.91 5.19
CA SER A 32 8.12 -0.21 4.76
C SER A 32 7.90 -1.42 5.63
N LEU A 33 8.42 -2.55 5.18
CA LEU A 33 8.41 -3.78 5.98
C LEU A 33 9.08 -3.54 7.34
N ALA A 34 10.23 -2.85 7.35
CA ALA A 34 10.96 -2.58 8.57
C ALA A 34 10.15 -1.73 9.54
N LEU A 35 9.52 -0.67 9.04
CA LEU A 35 8.72 0.20 9.88
C LEU A 35 7.52 -0.54 10.47
N LEU A 36 6.85 -1.33 9.65
CA LEU A 36 5.67 -2.07 10.09
C LEU A 36 6.03 -3.15 11.11
N ALA A 37 7.13 -3.85 10.89
CA ALA A 37 7.60 -4.87 11.84
C ALA A 37 7.89 -4.22 13.20
N ASP A 38 8.51 -3.06 13.18
CA ASP A 38 8.81 -2.32 14.39
C ASP A 38 7.54 -1.87 15.10
N GLN A 39 6.60 -1.32 14.35
CA GLN A 39 5.33 -0.83 14.92
C GLN A 39 4.51 -1.95 15.55
N PHE A 40 4.57 -3.15 15.00
CA PHE A 40 3.78 -4.28 15.50
C PHE A 40 4.60 -5.20 16.39
N ASP A 41 5.85 -4.82 16.68
CA ASP A 41 6.74 -5.56 17.57
C ASP A 41 6.90 -7.02 17.14
N ILE A 42 7.16 -7.24 15.87
CA ILE A 42 7.41 -8.56 15.32
C ILE A 42 8.62 -8.48 14.39
N SER A 43 9.21 -9.64 14.08
CA SER A 43 10.36 -9.67 13.17
C SER A 43 9.91 -9.45 11.72
N GLN A 44 10.81 -8.93 10.91
CA GLN A 44 10.52 -8.73 9.49
C GLN A 44 10.22 -10.05 8.76
N PRO A 45 10.99 -11.12 8.96
CA PRO A 45 10.66 -12.40 8.31
C PRO A 45 9.29 -12.93 8.71
N TYR A 46 8.93 -12.80 9.98
CA TYR A 46 7.61 -13.25 10.43
C TYR A 46 6.50 -12.43 9.77
N LEU A 47 6.65 -11.10 9.75
CA LEU A 47 5.67 -10.23 9.10
C LEU A 47 5.52 -10.57 7.62
N SER A 48 6.64 -10.73 6.93
CA SER A 48 6.63 -11.04 5.50
C SER A 48 5.90 -12.34 5.22
N SER A 49 6.21 -13.39 5.96
CA SER A 49 5.55 -14.69 5.81
C SER A 49 4.06 -14.62 6.13
N LEU A 50 3.75 -13.99 7.25
CA LEU A 50 2.37 -13.87 7.71
C LEU A 50 1.51 -13.14 6.68
N PHE A 51 2.00 -12.01 6.19
CA PHE A 51 1.23 -11.22 5.25
C PHE A 51 0.99 -11.98 3.95
N LYS A 52 2.04 -12.61 3.41
CA LYS A 52 1.92 -13.40 2.19
C LYS A 52 0.92 -14.54 2.38
N GLN A 53 0.99 -15.20 3.53
CA GLN A 53 0.14 -16.35 3.84
C GLN A 53 -1.33 -15.93 3.96
N THR A 54 -1.59 -14.79 4.58
CA THR A 54 -2.96 -14.36 4.85
C THR A 54 -3.60 -13.61 3.69
N HIS A 55 -2.79 -12.92 2.87
CA HIS A 55 -3.33 -12.07 1.80
C HIS A 55 -2.91 -12.47 0.40
N GLY A 56 -2.07 -13.49 0.25
CA GLY A 56 -1.72 -14.03 -1.05
C GLY A 56 -0.69 -13.25 -1.84
N ILE A 57 -0.36 -12.03 -1.43
CA ILE A 57 0.67 -11.21 -2.08
C ILE A 57 1.62 -10.69 -1.01
N ASN A 58 2.82 -10.29 -1.43
CA ASN A 58 3.76 -9.79 -0.44
C ASN A 58 3.40 -8.34 -0.06
N LEU A 59 3.95 -7.92 1.07
CA LEU A 59 3.63 -6.63 1.65
C LEU A 59 3.97 -5.46 0.73
N SER A 60 5.14 -5.52 0.09
CA SER A 60 5.57 -4.44 -0.82
C SER A 60 4.60 -4.26 -1.97
N THR A 61 4.12 -5.36 -2.52
CA THR A 61 3.14 -5.32 -3.62
C THR A 61 1.82 -4.73 -3.13
N TYR A 62 1.40 -5.09 -1.93
CA TYR A 62 0.17 -4.54 -1.38
C TYR A 62 0.27 -3.02 -1.23
N ILE A 63 1.37 -2.53 -0.66
CA ILE A 63 1.57 -1.10 -0.48
C ILE A 63 1.58 -0.39 -1.83
N GLU A 64 2.30 -0.95 -2.80
CA GLU A 64 2.34 -0.37 -4.14
C GLU A 64 0.95 -0.30 -4.77
N ASN A 65 0.20 -1.39 -4.66
CA ASN A 65 -1.14 -1.43 -5.24
C ASN A 65 -2.06 -0.37 -4.64
N ILE A 66 -2.03 -0.19 -3.33
CA ILE A 66 -2.91 0.81 -2.72
C ILE A 66 -2.51 2.22 -3.10
N ARG A 67 -1.20 2.50 -3.19
CA ARG A 67 -0.72 3.80 -3.63
C ARG A 67 -1.16 4.11 -5.05
N ILE A 68 -1.07 3.13 -5.94
CA ILE A 68 -1.48 3.31 -7.33
C ILE A 68 -3.01 3.50 -7.44
N GLU A 69 -3.79 2.75 -6.65
CA GLU A 69 -5.24 2.94 -6.65
C GLU A 69 -5.63 4.34 -6.19
N LYS A 70 -4.96 4.85 -5.16
CA LYS A 70 -5.22 6.22 -4.71
C LYS A 70 -4.79 7.24 -5.77
N ALA A 71 -3.68 6.97 -6.44
CA ALA A 71 -3.22 7.85 -7.51
C ALA A 71 -4.23 7.90 -8.66
N LYS A 72 -4.82 6.78 -9.01
CA LYS A 72 -5.87 6.73 -10.04
C LYS A 72 -7.03 7.66 -9.68
N ASP A 73 -7.46 7.62 -8.42
CA ASP A 73 -8.53 8.49 -7.96
C ASP A 73 -8.16 9.96 -8.12
N PHE A 74 -6.96 10.34 -7.66
CA PHE A 74 -6.52 11.73 -7.78
C PHE A 74 -6.39 12.16 -9.25
N LEU A 75 -5.91 11.28 -10.11
CA LEU A 75 -5.77 11.60 -11.53
C LEU A 75 -7.12 11.90 -12.19
N LYS A 76 -8.15 11.18 -11.79
CA LYS A 76 -9.49 11.32 -12.38
C LYS A 76 -10.34 12.39 -11.72
N THR A 77 -10.15 12.66 -10.45
CA THR A 77 -11.05 13.55 -9.70
C THR A 77 -10.45 14.92 -9.40
N THR A 78 -9.18 15.15 -9.72
CA THR A 78 -8.52 16.43 -9.43
C THR A 78 -7.69 16.90 -10.60
N ASP A 79 -7.29 18.18 -10.55
CA ASP A 79 -6.35 18.75 -11.50
C ASP A 79 -4.94 18.85 -10.92
N LEU A 80 -4.67 18.15 -9.83
CA LEU A 80 -3.36 18.17 -9.21
C LEU A 80 -2.30 17.73 -10.19
N THR A 81 -1.10 18.30 -10.05
CA THR A 81 0.02 17.92 -10.92
C THR A 81 0.46 16.49 -10.61
N ILE A 82 1.09 15.87 -11.59
CA ILE A 82 1.65 14.52 -11.39
C ILE A 82 2.65 14.53 -10.24
N ASN A 83 3.45 15.59 -10.15
CA ASN A 83 4.41 15.72 -9.05
C ASN A 83 3.72 15.75 -7.69
N LYS A 84 2.64 16.52 -7.58
CA LYS A 84 1.90 16.62 -6.32
C LYS A 84 1.26 15.28 -5.95
N ILE A 85 0.68 14.60 -6.92
CA ILE A 85 0.09 13.29 -6.68
C ILE A 85 1.15 12.30 -6.21
N SER A 86 2.34 12.32 -6.83
CA SER A 86 3.41 11.40 -6.43
C SER A 86 3.78 11.60 -4.95
N GLU A 87 3.83 12.84 -4.50
CA GLU A 87 4.09 13.14 -3.09
C GLU A 87 2.97 12.62 -2.19
N MET A 88 1.74 12.86 -2.58
CA MET A 88 0.58 12.50 -1.76
C MET A 88 0.44 10.99 -1.59
N VAL A 89 0.84 10.22 -2.59
CA VAL A 89 0.73 8.76 -2.49
C VAL A 89 2.01 8.08 -2.01
N GLY A 90 2.99 8.86 -1.55
CA GLY A 90 4.12 8.30 -0.82
C GLY A 90 5.36 7.97 -1.63
N TYR A 91 5.47 8.45 -2.86
CA TYR A 91 6.67 8.23 -3.65
C TYR A 91 7.67 9.35 -3.43
N GLY A 92 8.95 8.99 -3.40
CA GLY A 92 10.01 9.95 -3.15
C GLY A 92 10.32 10.85 -4.34
N SER A 93 9.89 10.45 -5.53
CA SER A 93 10.11 11.26 -6.74
C SER A 93 9.02 10.99 -7.75
N THR A 94 8.77 11.96 -8.62
CA THR A 94 7.83 11.82 -9.72
C THR A 94 8.24 10.67 -10.63
N ASN A 95 9.53 10.54 -10.87
CA ASN A 95 10.04 9.50 -11.76
C ASN A 95 9.73 8.10 -11.23
N SER A 96 9.98 7.87 -9.94
CA SER A 96 9.65 6.60 -9.30
C SER A 96 8.16 6.29 -9.40
N PHE A 97 7.35 7.30 -9.14
CA PHE A 97 5.90 7.16 -9.21
C PHE A 97 5.44 6.78 -10.63
N CYS A 98 5.91 7.51 -11.62
CA CYS A 98 5.49 7.27 -13.01
C CYS A 98 5.89 5.87 -13.48
N ARG A 99 7.07 5.42 -13.09
CA ARG A 99 7.51 4.06 -13.45
C ARG A 99 6.64 3.00 -12.77
N ALA A 100 6.34 3.19 -11.48
CA ALA A 100 5.48 2.26 -10.77
C ALA A 100 4.08 2.24 -11.37
N PHE A 101 3.54 3.41 -11.67
CA PHE A 101 2.20 3.52 -12.26
C PHE A 101 2.11 2.74 -13.58
N LYS A 102 3.07 2.97 -14.47
CA LYS A 102 3.07 2.29 -15.76
C LYS A 102 3.27 0.79 -15.61
N ARG A 103 4.13 0.37 -14.68
CA ARG A 103 4.36 -1.06 -14.43
C ARG A 103 3.10 -1.75 -13.94
N VAL A 104 2.36 -1.10 -13.03
CA VAL A 104 1.16 -1.70 -12.44
C VAL A 104 -0.04 -1.64 -13.37
N THR A 105 -0.24 -0.50 -14.05
CA THR A 105 -1.45 -0.28 -14.86
C THR A 105 -1.27 -0.56 -16.34
N GLY A 106 -0.03 -0.55 -16.84
CA GLY A 106 0.26 -0.75 -18.25
C GLY A 106 0.23 0.52 -19.07
N ILE A 107 -0.22 1.65 -18.52
CA ILE A 107 -0.26 2.92 -19.25
C ILE A 107 0.34 4.04 -18.40
N SER A 108 0.69 5.14 -19.05
CA SER A 108 1.28 6.27 -18.35
C SER A 108 0.23 7.03 -17.55
N THR A 109 0.69 7.84 -16.59
CA THR A 109 -0.20 8.69 -15.80
C THR A 109 -0.98 9.67 -16.68
N SER A 110 -0.30 10.24 -17.68
CA SER A 110 -0.92 11.20 -18.58
C SER A 110 -2.02 10.55 -19.42
N GLU A 111 -1.74 9.36 -19.93
CA GLU A 111 -2.73 8.61 -20.69
C GLU A 111 -3.94 8.25 -19.84
N TYR A 112 -3.66 7.82 -18.62
CA TYR A 112 -4.74 7.44 -17.71
C TYR A 112 -5.63 8.63 -17.40
N ARG A 113 -5.04 9.80 -17.15
CA ARG A 113 -5.81 11.02 -16.84
C ARG A 113 -6.73 11.41 -17.98
N LYS A 114 -6.26 11.23 -19.21
CA LYS A 114 -7.04 11.60 -20.39
C LYS A 114 -8.14 10.61 -20.73
N SER A 115 -8.00 9.38 -20.31
CA SER A 115 -8.91 8.31 -20.72
C SER A 115 -10.32 8.44 -20.15
#